data_284d9f099b391be90c29d8e7bf7f1318
#
_entry.id   284d9f099b391be90c29d8e7bf7f1318
#
_cell.length_a   1.000
_cell.length_b   1.000
_cell.length_c   1.000
_cell.angle_alpha   90.00
_cell.angle_beta   90.00
_cell.angle_gamma   90.00
#
_symmetry.space_group_name_H-M   'P 1'
#
loop_
_entity.id
_entity.type
_entity.pdbx_description
1 polymer ?
#
loop_
_entity_poly.entity_id
_entity_poly.type
_entity_poly.pdbx_seq_one_letter_code
_entity_poly.pdbx_strand_id
1 'polypeptide(L)'
;MRIAIYHNPACSNSRGALAILKEAQARDGFELEIIDYLKTPPTRATLERLAAALAADAGAAWPGIAAGMMREKEALFTELGLAGASDAALLDALAAHPILLNRPIVEAPKGTRLCRPPELVRGLL
;
A
#
# COMPACT_ATOMS: atom_id res chain seq x y z
N MET A 1 7.55 17.60 -6.70
CA MET A 1 7.41 16.39 -5.86
C MET A 1 6.08 15.72 -6.19
N ARG A 2 6.07 14.42 -6.28
CA ARG A 2 4.86 13.64 -6.55
C ARG A 2 4.66 12.60 -5.44
N ILE A 3 3.42 12.50 -4.97
CA ILE A 3 3.00 11.50 -3.99
C ILE A 3 1.86 10.67 -4.59
N ALA A 4 1.92 9.36 -4.47
CA ALA A 4 0.87 8.45 -4.91
C ALA A 4 0.26 7.73 -3.70
N ILE A 5 -1.04 7.57 -3.69
CA ILE A 5 -1.76 6.78 -2.70
C ILE A 5 -2.54 5.66 -3.39
N TYR A 6 -2.30 4.43 -2.95
CA TYR A 6 -3.11 3.27 -3.34
C TYR A 6 -4.29 3.21 -2.39
N HIS A 7 -5.43 3.65 -2.88
CA HIS A 7 -6.59 4.08 -2.10
C HIS A 7 -7.78 3.15 -2.23
N ASN A 8 -8.46 2.92 -1.10
CA ASN A 8 -9.75 2.24 -1.05
C ASN A 8 -10.77 3.20 -0.41
N PRO A 9 -11.74 3.73 -1.16
CA PRO A 9 -12.72 4.68 -0.63
C PRO A 9 -13.58 4.14 0.51
N ALA A 10 -13.73 2.81 0.61
CA ALA A 10 -14.50 2.17 1.68
C ALA A 10 -13.70 2.01 2.98
N CYS A 11 -12.39 2.22 2.96
CA CYS A 11 -11.53 2.04 4.14
C CYS A 11 -11.33 3.36 4.87
N SER A 12 -11.64 3.41 6.18
CA SER A 12 -11.48 4.62 7.00
C SER A 12 -10.03 5.08 7.10
N ASN A 13 -9.07 4.15 7.22
CA ASN A 13 -7.65 4.49 7.25
C ASN A 13 -7.20 5.12 5.92
N SER A 14 -7.71 4.60 4.81
CA SER A 14 -7.42 5.13 3.48
C SER A 14 -7.99 6.53 3.29
N ARG A 15 -9.23 6.75 3.71
CA ARG A 15 -9.85 8.08 3.68
C ARG A 15 -9.11 9.07 4.57
N GLY A 16 -8.69 8.63 5.76
CA GLY A 16 -7.93 9.47 6.70
C GLY A 16 -6.58 9.90 6.14
N ALA A 17 -5.82 8.98 5.56
CA ALA A 17 -4.55 9.30 4.93
C ALA A 17 -4.73 10.25 3.75
N LEU A 18 -5.75 10.02 2.92
CA LEU A 18 -6.05 10.89 1.77
C LEU A 18 -6.39 12.31 2.23
N ALA A 19 -7.17 12.46 3.31
CA ALA A 19 -7.50 13.77 3.86
C ALA A 19 -6.24 14.54 4.30
N ILE A 20 -5.31 13.87 4.97
CA ILE A 20 -4.04 14.47 5.40
C ILE A 20 -3.23 14.90 4.17
N LEU A 21 -3.16 14.04 3.13
CA LEU A 21 -2.44 14.36 1.90
C LEU A 21 -3.04 15.55 1.15
N LYS A 22 -4.37 15.66 1.10
CA LYS A 22 -5.05 16.79 0.45
C LYS A 22 -4.79 18.11 1.18
N GLU A 23 -4.80 18.10 2.51
CA GLU A 23 -4.43 19.29 3.30
C GLU A 23 -2.99 19.70 3.03
N ALA A 24 -2.07 18.75 3.03
CA ALA A 24 -0.66 19.02 2.75
C ALA A 24 -0.46 19.52 1.32
N GLN A 25 -1.17 18.98 0.35
CA GLN A 25 -1.14 19.41 -1.04
C GLN A 25 -1.58 20.87 -1.19
N ALA A 26 -2.65 21.25 -0.51
CA ALA A 26 -3.16 22.61 -0.54
C ALA A 26 -2.14 23.61 0.02
N ARG A 27 -1.35 23.20 1.01
CA ARG A 27 -0.32 24.03 1.66
C ARG A 27 0.99 24.05 0.86
N ASP A 28 1.44 22.88 0.38
CA ASP A 28 2.81 22.68 -0.15
C ASP A 28 2.86 22.53 -1.67
N GLY A 29 1.74 22.28 -2.33
CA GLY A 29 1.63 22.32 -3.79
C GLY A 29 2.28 21.14 -4.54
N PHE A 30 2.33 19.93 -3.98
CA PHE A 30 2.86 18.76 -4.69
C PHE A 30 1.81 18.12 -5.58
N GLU A 31 2.26 17.29 -6.53
CA GLU A 31 1.40 16.46 -7.36
C GLU A 31 0.91 15.25 -6.55
N LEU A 32 -0.41 15.02 -6.53
CA LEU A 32 -1.02 13.90 -5.82
C LEU A 32 -1.75 12.98 -6.81
N GLU A 33 -1.30 11.74 -6.89
CA GLU A 33 -1.97 10.71 -7.69
C GLU A 33 -2.76 9.79 -6.76
N ILE A 34 -4.07 9.70 -7.00
CA ILE A 34 -4.98 8.85 -6.24
C ILE A 34 -5.31 7.63 -7.10
N ILE A 35 -4.86 6.46 -6.69
CA ILE A 35 -5.05 5.21 -7.42
C ILE A 35 -6.06 4.36 -6.66
N ASP A 36 -7.26 4.21 -7.23
CA ASP A 36 -8.23 3.22 -6.74
C ASP A 36 -7.80 1.84 -7.25
N TYR A 37 -7.07 1.10 -6.42
CA TYR A 37 -6.43 -0.14 -6.83
C TYR A 37 -7.41 -1.28 -7.14
N LEU A 38 -8.67 -1.16 -6.71
CA LEU A 38 -9.72 -2.13 -7.05
C LEU A 38 -10.25 -1.89 -8.46
N LYS A 39 -10.26 -0.64 -8.91
CA LYS A 39 -10.69 -0.26 -10.27
C LYS A 39 -9.54 -0.28 -11.27
N THR A 40 -8.35 0.09 -10.82
CA THR A 40 -7.12 0.12 -11.61
C THR A 40 -6.07 -0.73 -10.88
N PRO A 41 -6.15 -2.06 -11.02
CA PRO A 41 -5.25 -2.95 -10.29
C PRO A 41 -3.78 -2.71 -10.65
N PRO A 42 -2.89 -2.67 -9.65
CA PRO A 42 -1.45 -2.59 -9.91
C PRO A 42 -0.97 -3.82 -10.68
N THR A 43 -0.03 -3.62 -11.59
CA THR A 43 0.61 -4.72 -12.30
C THR A 43 1.52 -5.50 -11.35
N ARG A 44 1.88 -6.74 -11.76
CA ARG A 44 2.86 -7.56 -11.03
C ARG A 44 4.17 -6.81 -10.81
N ALA A 45 4.66 -6.10 -11.83
CA ALA A 45 5.88 -5.30 -11.75
C ALA A 45 5.76 -4.15 -10.73
N THR A 46 4.62 -3.46 -10.71
CA THR A 46 4.35 -2.39 -9.74
C THR A 46 4.31 -2.95 -8.32
N LEU A 47 3.65 -4.08 -8.11
CA LEU A 47 3.57 -4.73 -6.79
C LEU A 47 4.95 -5.17 -6.29
N GLU A 48 5.79 -5.71 -7.15
CA GLU A 48 7.17 -6.07 -6.83
C GLU A 48 7.99 -4.85 -6.41
N ARG A 49 7.85 -3.74 -7.15
CA ARG A 49 8.50 -2.47 -6.83
C ARG A 49 8.02 -1.91 -5.47
N LEU A 50 6.71 -1.96 -5.22
CA LEU A 50 6.13 -1.51 -3.95
C LEU A 50 6.63 -2.35 -2.77
N ALA A 51 6.69 -3.66 -2.93
CA ALA A 51 7.21 -4.55 -1.88
C ALA A 51 8.67 -4.20 -1.52
N ALA A 52 9.51 -3.98 -2.52
CA ALA A 52 10.89 -3.58 -2.32
C ALA A 52 11.00 -2.22 -1.63
N ALA A 53 10.17 -1.26 -2.03
CA ALA A 53 10.16 0.09 -1.45
C ALA A 53 9.65 0.09 0.00
N LEU A 54 8.62 -0.69 0.30
CA LEU A 54 8.12 -0.88 1.66
C LEU A 54 9.20 -1.51 2.56
N ALA A 55 9.87 -2.52 2.05
CA ALA A 55 10.96 -3.19 2.77
C ALA A 55 12.12 -2.22 3.05
N ALA A 56 12.51 -1.41 2.08
CA ALA A 56 13.58 -0.43 2.22
C ALA A 56 13.25 0.64 3.28
N ASP A 57 12.00 1.13 3.30
CA ASP A 57 11.56 2.13 4.28
C ASP A 57 11.48 1.54 5.69
N ALA A 58 10.99 0.31 5.83
CA ALA A 58 10.85 -0.37 7.12
C ALA A 58 12.19 -0.88 7.67
N GLY A 59 13.14 -1.18 6.79
CA GLY A 59 14.44 -1.74 7.18
C GLY A 59 14.30 -3.05 7.96
N ALA A 60 14.96 -3.17 9.10
CA ALA A 60 14.94 -4.38 9.94
C ALA A 60 13.54 -4.72 10.47
N ALA A 61 12.61 -3.77 10.49
CA ALA A 61 11.24 -3.98 10.94
C ALA A 61 10.35 -4.61 9.85
N TRP A 62 10.84 -4.79 8.61
CA TRP A 62 10.05 -5.37 7.53
C TRP A 62 9.58 -6.79 7.87
N PRO A 63 8.27 -7.04 7.98
CA PRO A 63 7.77 -8.36 8.39
C PRO A 63 7.57 -9.34 7.23
N GLY A 64 7.93 -8.95 6.01
CA GLY A 64 7.66 -9.71 4.80
C GLY A 64 6.38 -9.26 4.09
N ILE A 65 6.15 -9.80 2.87
CA ILE A 65 5.05 -9.37 2.01
C ILE A 65 3.68 -9.68 2.66
N ALA A 66 3.50 -10.88 3.20
CA ALA A 66 2.20 -11.27 3.76
C ALA A 66 1.77 -10.32 4.89
N ALA A 67 2.62 -10.11 5.89
CA ALA A 67 2.31 -9.24 7.03
C ALA A 67 2.44 -7.75 6.70
N GLY A 68 3.29 -7.40 5.73
CA GLY A 68 3.64 -6.01 5.42
C GLY A 68 2.78 -5.32 4.38
N MET A 69 2.14 -6.06 3.48
CA MET A 69 1.33 -5.45 2.43
C MET A 69 0.07 -6.21 2.03
N MET A 70 -0.29 -7.27 2.76
CA MET A 70 -1.47 -8.08 2.44
C MET A 70 -2.50 -8.07 3.57
N ARG A 71 -3.75 -8.33 3.19
CA ARG A 71 -4.86 -8.50 4.12
C ARG A 71 -4.96 -9.97 4.51
N GLU A 72 -4.15 -10.40 5.48
CA GLU A 72 -4.11 -11.81 5.92
C GLU A 72 -5.44 -12.29 6.52
N LYS A 73 -6.28 -11.37 6.99
CA LYS A 73 -7.61 -11.69 7.54
C LYS A 73 -8.68 -11.82 6.47
N GLU A 74 -8.37 -11.51 5.21
CA GLU A 74 -9.29 -11.71 4.11
C GLU A 74 -9.49 -13.21 3.87
N ALA A 75 -10.74 -13.65 3.73
CA ALA A 75 -11.06 -15.08 3.52
C ALA A 75 -10.29 -15.69 2.35
N LEU A 76 -10.13 -14.91 1.27
CA LEU A 76 -9.41 -15.36 0.08
C LEU A 76 -7.94 -15.71 0.37
N PHE A 77 -7.30 -15.02 1.33
CA PHE A 77 -5.94 -15.36 1.74
C PHE A 77 -5.82 -16.80 2.22
N THR A 78 -6.76 -17.23 3.05
CA THR A 78 -6.83 -18.60 3.56
C THR A 78 -7.24 -19.58 2.46
N GLU A 79 -8.25 -19.24 1.66
CA GLU A 79 -8.74 -20.09 0.56
C GLU A 79 -7.66 -20.41 -0.46
N LEU A 80 -6.77 -19.45 -0.75
CA LEU A 80 -5.66 -19.64 -1.68
C LEU A 80 -4.43 -20.31 -1.04
N GLY A 81 -4.46 -20.59 0.26
CA GLY A 81 -3.35 -21.25 0.96
C GLY A 81 -2.08 -20.41 0.99
N LEU A 82 -2.21 -19.09 1.19
CA LEU A 82 -1.08 -18.16 1.07
C LEU A 82 -0.19 -18.08 2.31
N ALA A 83 -0.62 -18.66 3.44
CA ALA A 83 0.20 -18.70 4.63
C ALA A 83 1.47 -19.54 4.34
N GLY A 84 2.65 -18.93 4.56
CA GLY A 84 3.93 -19.57 4.29
C GLY A 84 4.31 -19.68 2.81
N ALA A 85 3.54 -19.08 1.90
CA ALA A 85 3.87 -19.07 0.47
C ALA A 85 5.12 -18.22 0.19
N SER A 86 5.79 -18.50 -0.95
CA SER A 86 6.94 -17.71 -1.39
C SER A 86 6.55 -16.27 -1.76
N ASP A 87 7.50 -15.35 -1.75
CA ASP A 87 7.27 -13.98 -2.18
C ASP A 87 6.70 -13.91 -3.59
N ALA A 88 7.23 -14.72 -4.51
CA ALA A 88 6.74 -14.78 -5.88
C ALA A 88 5.26 -15.19 -5.92
N ALA A 89 4.87 -16.22 -5.16
CA ALA A 89 3.48 -16.67 -5.09
C ALA A 89 2.56 -15.61 -4.47
N LEU A 90 3.02 -14.91 -3.43
CA LEU A 90 2.26 -13.83 -2.80
C LEU A 90 2.04 -12.66 -3.75
N LEU A 91 3.07 -12.26 -4.48
CA LEU A 91 2.96 -11.18 -5.47
C LEU A 91 2.05 -11.56 -6.65
N ASP A 92 2.12 -12.80 -7.09
CA ASP A 92 1.21 -13.31 -8.13
C ASP A 92 -0.25 -13.28 -7.66
N ALA A 93 -0.50 -13.65 -6.40
CA ALA A 93 -1.84 -13.60 -5.81
C ALA A 93 -2.36 -12.16 -5.71
N LEU A 94 -1.51 -11.21 -5.31
CA LEU A 94 -1.87 -9.78 -5.28
C LEU A 94 -2.23 -9.25 -6.66
N ALA A 95 -1.47 -9.64 -7.69
CA ALA A 95 -1.75 -9.21 -9.07
C ALA A 95 -3.08 -9.78 -9.57
N ALA A 96 -3.39 -11.03 -9.23
CA ALA A 96 -4.63 -11.68 -9.63
C ALA A 96 -5.84 -11.24 -8.80
N HIS A 97 -5.63 -10.85 -7.54
CA HIS A 97 -6.68 -10.53 -6.57
C HIS A 97 -6.37 -9.24 -5.81
N PRO A 98 -6.63 -8.07 -6.41
CA PRO A 98 -6.31 -6.77 -5.77
C PRO A 98 -6.93 -6.57 -4.39
N ILE A 99 -8.04 -7.25 -4.09
CA ILE A 99 -8.67 -7.19 -2.76
C ILE A 99 -7.73 -7.62 -1.62
N LEU A 100 -6.70 -8.39 -1.94
CA LEU A 100 -5.71 -8.85 -0.96
C LEU A 100 -4.71 -7.75 -0.57
N LEU A 101 -4.65 -6.64 -1.31
CA LEU A 101 -3.73 -5.56 -1.00
C LEU A 101 -4.17 -4.82 0.27
N ASN A 102 -3.27 -4.67 1.23
CA ASN A 102 -3.51 -3.85 2.40
C ASN A 102 -3.47 -2.36 2.00
N ARG A 103 -4.13 -1.50 2.78
CA ARG A 103 -4.41 -0.12 2.36
C ARG A 103 -4.47 0.82 3.56
N PRO A 104 -4.10 2.11 3.36
CA PRO A 104 -3.53 2.66 2.14
C PRO A 104 -2.02 2.46 2.10
N ILE A 105 -1.47 2.29 0.91
CA ILE A 105 -0.03 2.38 0.68
C ILE A 105 0.24 3.74 0.05
N VAL A 106 1.18 4.49 0.61
CA VAL A 106 1.56 5.81 0.14
C VAL A 106 3.01 5.80 -0.29
N GLU A 107 3.25 6.26 -1.51
CA GLU A 107 4.57 6.34 -2.13
C GLU A 107 4.95 7.80 -2.33
N ALA A 108 6.04 8.22 -1.69
CA ALA A 108 6.56 9.58 -1.73
C ALA A 108 8.08 9.56 -1.90
N PRO A 109 8.72 10.71 -2.23
CA PRO A 109 10.17 10.77 -2.33
C PRO A 109 10.91 10.35 -1.05
N LYS A 110 10.33 10.58 0.11
CA LYS A 110 10.92 10.20 1.41
C LYS A 110 10.83 8.70 1.70
N GLY A 111 9.89 8.00 1.09
CA GLY A 111 9.72 6.57 1.33
C GLY A 111 8.34 6.07 0.91
N THR A 112 8.12 4.77 1.14
CA THR A 112 6.85 4.10 0.83
C THR A 112 6.37 3.39 2.08
N ARG A 113 5.12 3.60 2.44
CA ARG A 113 4.61 3.17 3.74
C ARG A 113 3.16 2.71 3.67
N LEU A 114 2.87 1.61 4.38
CA LEU A 114 1.48 1.24 4.70
C LEU A 114 1.04 2.15 5.85
N CYS A 115 0.10 3.07 5.58
CA CYS A 115 -0.31 4.09 6.53
C CYS A 115 -1.52 3.65 7.37
N ARG A 116 -1.26 2.77 8.30
CA ARG A 116 -2.22 2.27 9.28
C ARG A 116 -1.60 2.34 10.68
N PRO A 117 -1.95 3.30 11.54
CA PRO A 117 -2.99 4.33 11.35
C PRO A 117 -2.62 5.39 10.30
N PRO A 118 -3.62 6.16 9.80
CA PRO A 118 -3.40 7.10 8.69
C PRO A 118 -2.39 8.20 9.00
N GLU A 119 -2.21 8.57 10.26
CA GLU A 119 -1.24 9.59 10.70
C GLU A 119 0.20 9.26 10.33
N LEU A 120 0.51 7.98 10.08
CA LEU A 120 1.85 7.56 9.62
C LEU A 120 2.26 8.24 8.32
N VAL A 121 1.28 8.70 7.51
CA VAL A 121 1.55 9.43 6.27
C VAL A 121 2.32 10.73 6.51
N ARG A 122 2.18 11.34 7.68
CA ARG A 122 2.87 12.59 8.01
C ARG A 122 4.40 12.46 7.96
N GLY A 123 4.91 11.29 8.26
CA GLY A 123 6.35 11.01 8.16
C GLY A 123 6.89 11.00 6.73
N LEU A 124 6.00 10.97 5.73
CA LEU A 124 6.35 11.00 4.31
C LEU A 124 6.29 12.40 3.70
N LEU A 125 5.83 13.38 4.46
CA LEU A 125 5.66 14.76 4.00
C LEU A 125 6.88 15.64 4.23
#